data_50cb67b9f963d870ede25638ee6edeab
#
_entry.id   50cb67b9f963d870ede25638ee6edeab
#
_cell.length_a   1.000
_cell.length_b   1.000
_cell.length_c   1.000
_cell.angle_alpha   90.00
_cell.angle_beta   90.00
_cell.angle_gamma   90.00
#
_symmetry.space_group_name_H-M   'P 1'
#
loop_
_entity.id
_entity.type
_entity.pdbx_description
1 polymer ?
#
loop_
_entity_poly.entity_id
_entity_poly.type
_entity_poly.pdbx_seq_one_letter_code
_entity_poly.pdbx_strand_id
1 'polypeptide(L)'
;MSFSLGGTGLTPCLQVVRCILEGPEGEGDTTNFTLLFQNRTEDDILLRTELDKLVQLHNNRFSVIYFLSNPSSESYGNGSNPCERRGYINNDAVTTFLRREICQYIGVCGPGGFTESMTKLLSDAGHHVEESVHVF
;
A
#
# COMPACT_ATOMS: atom_id res chain seq x y z
N MET A 1 4.11 -9.70 -2.22
CA MET A 1 3.64 -9.18 -0.91
C MET A 1 3.02 -7.80 -1.11
N SER A 2 2.01 -7.46 -0.34
CA SER A 2 1.37 -6.15 -0.46
C SER A 2 1.06 -5.59 0.92
N PHE A 3 0.97 -4.26 1.01
CA PHE A 3 0.62 -3.56 2.23
C PHE A 3 -0.52 -2.58 1.96
N SER A 4 -1.43 -2.48 2.90
CA SER A 4 -2.46 -1.44 2.94
C SER A 4 -2.33 -0.64 4.22
N LEU A 5 -2.01 0.62 4.10
CA LEU A 5 -1.63 1.49 5.21
C LEU A 5 -2.54 2.71 5.32
N GLY A 6 -2.89 3.04 6.55
CA GLY A 6 -3.61 4.26 6.91
C GLY A 6 -2.75 5.16 7.82
N GLY A 7 -2.52 6.40 7.40
CA GLY A 7 -1.85 7.40 8.22
C GLY A 7 -0.46 6.97 8.73
N THR A 8 -0.30 6.84 10.05
CA THR A 8 0.98 6.54 10.71
C THR A 8 1.42 5.07 10.62
N GLY A 9 0.63 4.18 10.02
CA GLY A 9 0.93 2.76 9.88
C GLY A 9 2.12 2.41 8.97
N LEU A 10 2.83 3.41 8.47
CA LEU A 10 3.90 3.24 7.48
C LEU A 10 5.17 2.58 8.04
N THR A 11 5.54 2.86 9.28
CA THR A 11 6.86 2.50 9.83
C THR A 11 7.16 1.00 9.78
N PRO A 12 6.31 0.09 10.27
CA PRO A 12 6.60 -1.34 10.23
C PRO A 12 6.68 -1.89 8.79
N CYS A 13 5.84 -1.39 7.91
CA CYS A 13 5.87 -1.77 6.50
C CYS A 13 7.18 -1.36 5.83
N LEU A 14 7.61 -0.11 6.03
CA LEU A 14 8.82 0.41 5.41
C LEU A 14 10.08 -0.34 5.87
N GLN A 15 10.12 -0.79 7.13
CA GLN A 15 11.21 -1.63 7.64
C GLN A 15 11.29 -2.95 6.88
N VAL A 16 10.17 -3.64 6.68
CA VAL A 16 10.11 -4.90 5.93
C VAL A 16 10.53 -4.69 4.47
N VAL A 17 9.97 -3.67 3.82
CA VAL A 17 10.28 -3.34 2.43
C VAL A 17 11.77 -3.06 2.24
N ARG A 18 12.37 -2.22 3.10
CA ARG A 18 13.81 -1.93 3.02
C ARG A 18 14.68 -3.14 3.29
N CYS A 19 14.34 -3.94 4.28
CA CYS A 19 15.09 -5.16 4.59
C CYS A 19 15.19 -6.07 3.36
N ILE A 20 14.10 -6.26 2.65
CA ILE A 20 14.04 -7.17 1.48
C ILE A 20 14.59 -6.52 0.21
N LEU A 21 14.40 -5.21 0.00
CA LEU A 21 14.89 -4.54 -1.20
C LEU A 21 16.37 -4.14 -1.12
N GLU A 22 16.85 -3.75 0.05
CA GLU A 22 18.17 -3.13 0.25
C GLU A 22 19.08 -3.91 1.20
N GLY A 23 18.53 -4.83 2.00
CA GLY A 23 19.28 -5.60 2.99
C GLY A 23 19.98 -6.82 2.40
N PRO A 24 21.04 -7.32 3.09
CA PRO A 24 21.76 -8.52 2.66
C PRO A 24 20.88 -9.77 2.70
N GLU A 25 19.86 -9.81 3.56
CA GLU A 25 18.89 -10.91 3.62
C GLU A 25 17.99 -10.97 2.38
N GLY A 26 17.88 -9.86 1.64
CA GLY A 26 17.11 -9.77 0.39
C GLY A 26 17.92 -10.11 -0.86
N GLU A 27 19.20 -10.44 -0.75
CA GLU A 27 20.02 -10.82 -1.89
C GLU A 27 19.47 -12.10 -2.54
N GLY A 28 19.08 -11.99 -3.82
CA GLY A 28 18.40 -13.06 -4.54
C GLY A 28 16.89 -13.17 -4.30
N ASP A 29 16.31 -12.39 -3.42
CA ASP A 29 14.86 -12.33 -3.22
C ASP A 29 14.19 -11.63 -4.42
N THR A 30 13.15 -12.25 -4.95
CA THR A 30 12.38 -11.75 -6.10
C THR A 30 11.00 -11.21 -5.71
N THR A 31 10.74 -11.02 -4.43
CA THR A 31 9.45 -10.53 -3.92
C THR A 31 9.12 -9.15 -4.49
N ASN A 32 7.93 -9.04 -5.04
CA ASN A 32 7.35 -7.77 -5.46
C ASN A 32 6.45 -7.20 -4.38
N PHE A 33 6.51 -5.89 -4.19
CA PHE A 33 5.73 -5.17 -3.21
C PHE A 33 4.80 -4.15 -3.87
N THR A 34 3.54 -4.14 -3.42
CA THR A 34 2.59 -3.08 -3.72
C THR A 34 2.11 -2.46 -2.42
N LEU A 35 2.24 -1.15 -2.31
CA LEU A 35 1.79 -0.37 -1.16
C LEU A 35 0.58 0.48 -1.57
N LEU A 36 -0.56 0.23 -0.95
CA LEU A 36 -1.71 1.14 -0.97
C LEU A 36 -1.64 2.03 0.26
N PHE A 37 -1.46 3.33 0.07
CA PHE A 37 -1.25 4.27 1.17
C PHE A 37 -2.37 5.31 1.23
N GLN A 38 -3.22 5.20 2.24
CA GLN A 38 -4.37 6.05 2.48
C GLN A 38 -4.03 7.19 3.43
N ASN A 39 -4.25 8.41 2.98
CA ASN A 39 -4.16 9.61 3.80
C ASN A 39 -5.33 10.56 3.51
N ARG A 40 -5.43 11.66 4.24
CA ARG A 40 -6.46 12.67 4.04
C ARG A 40 -6.05 13.69 2.98
N THR A 41 -4.89 14.32 3.17
CA THR A 41 -4.34 15.35 2.28
C THR A 41 -2.91 15.01 1.87
N GLU A 42 -2.37 15.76 0.93
CA GLU A 42 -0.98 15.63 0.45
C GLU A 42 0.03 15.81 1.60
N ASP A 43 -0.23 16.74 2.51
CA ASP A 43 0.65 17.04 3.65
C ASP A 43 0.68 15.90 4.69
N ASP A 44 -0.33 15.04 4.70
CA ASP A 44 -0.40 13.90 5.61
C ASP A 44 0.42 12.70 5.14
N ILE A 45 0.92 12.71 3.89
CA ILE A 45 1.71 11.61 3.34
C ILE A 45 3.12 11.65 3.94
N LEU A 46 3.34 10.80 4.93
CA LEU A 46 4.65 10.66 5.57
C LEU A 46 5.67 10.05 4.59
N LEU A 47 6.88 10.58 4.61
CA LEU A 47 8.03 10.04 3.88
C LEU A 47 7.79 9.87 2.37
N ARG A 48 6.94 10.70 1.75
CA ARG A 48 6.62 10.59 0.33
C ARG A 48 7.89 10.60 -0.53
N THR A 49 8.80 11.53 -0.28
CA THR A 49 10.06 11.63 -1.02
C THR A 49 10.91 10.36 -0.93
N GLU A 50 10.95 9.72 0.24
CA GLU A 50 11.69 8.47 0.44
C GLU A 50 11.01 7.30 -0.27
N LEU A 51 9.68 7.22 -0.22
CA LEU A 51 8.90 6.21 -0.94
C LEU A 51 9.09 6.35 -2.45
N ASP A 52 9.02 7.57 -2.99
CA ASP A 52 9.21 7.83 -4.40
C ASP A 52 10.63 7.48 -4.87
N LYS A 53 11.66 7.72 -4.03
CA LYS A 53 13.04 7.27 -4.30
C LYS A 53 13.15 5.75 -4.33
N LEU A 54 12.54 5.05 -3.39
CA LEU A 54 12.53 3.58 -3.38
C LEU A 54 11.84 3.01 -4.62
N VAL A 55 10.74 3.62 -5.06
CA VAL A 55 10.06 3.24 -6.31
C VAL A 55 10.98 3.44 -7.51
N GLN A 56 11.70 4.57 -7.59
CA GLN A 56 12.64 4.82 -8.69
C GLN A 56 13.80 3.81 -8.73
N LEU A 57 14.34 3.44 -7.56
CA LEU A 57 15.45 2.49 -7.46
C LEU A 57 15.02 1.04 -7.72
N HIS A 58 13.78 0.70 -7.37
CA HIS A 58 13.25 -0.66 -7.42
C HIS A 58 11.92 -0.74 -8.21
N ASN A 59 11.81 -0.01 -9.32
CA ASN A 59 10.57 0.16 -10.08
C ASN A 59 9.96 -1.15 -10.64
N ASN A 60 10.76 -2.19 -10.76
CA ASN A 60 10.33 -3.53 -11.18
C ASN A 60 9.85 -4.40 -10.00
N ARG A 61 10.08 -3.97 -8.75
CA ARG A 61 9.78 -4.74 -7.54
C ARG A 61 8.92 -3.98 -6.51
N PHE A 62 8.89 -2.66 -6.56
CA PHE A 62 8.17 -1.82 -5.61
C PHE A 62 7.30 -0.79 -6.29
N SER A 63 6.03 -0.73 -5.91
CA SER A 63 5.08 0.27 -6.36
C SER A 63 4.26 0.83 -5.21
N VAL A 64 3.92 2.10 -5.28
CA VAL A 64 3.09 2.80 -4.29
C VAL A 64 1.92 3.45 -5.01
N ILE A 65 0.73 3.26 -4.46
CA ILE A 65 -0.49 3.95 -4.90
C ILE A 65 -0.98 4.81 -3.72
N TYR A 66 -1.04 6.10 -3.92
CA TYR A 66 -1.47 7.07 -2.92
C TYR A 66 -2.95 7.36 -3.05
N PHE A 67 -3.71 7.14 -1.98
CA PHE A 67 -5.13 7.48 -1.88
C PHE A 67 -5.31 8.67 -0.96
N LEU A 68 -5.97 9.72 -1.43
CA LEU A 68 -6.32 10.89 -0.62
C LEU A 68 -7.83 11.10 -0.58
N SER A 69 -8.39 11.10 0.63
CA SER A 69 -9.83 11.30 0.82
C SER A 69 -10.26 12.77 0.65
N ASN A 70 -9.36 13.71 0.92
CA ASN A 70 -9.62 15.15 0.79
C ASN A 70 -8.38 15.90 0.25
N PRO A 71 -7.94 15.62 -0.99
CA PRO A 71 -6.77 16.29 -1.57
C PRO A 71 -7.02 17.79 -1.75
N SER A 72 -5.97 18.59 -1.55
CA SER A 72 -6.02 20.05 -1.73
C SER A 72 -6.03 20.45 -3.20
N SER A 73 -5.36 19.66 -4.05
CA SER A 73 -5.33 19.91 -5.50
C SER A 73 -6.52 19.27 -6.21
N GLU A 74 -7.23 20.04 -7.01
CA GLU A 74 -8.31 19.51 -7.87
C GLU A 74 -7.80 18.51 -8.92
N SER A 75 -6.56 18.65 -9.34
CA SER A 75 -5.93 17.75 -10.31
C SER A 75 -5.46 16.41 -9.72
N TYR A 76 -5.43 16.28 -8.39
CA TYR A 76 -5.01 15.02 -7.75
C TYR A 76 -5.93 13.87 -8.14
N GLY A 77 -5.35 12.78 -8.59
CA GLY A 77 -6.09 11.58 -8.97
C GLY A 77 -6.94 11.71 -10.25
N ASN A 78 -6.68 12.72 -11.09
CA ASN A 78 -7.37 12.93 -12.38
C ASN A 78 -6.85 12.03 -13.52
N GLY A 79 -5.91 11.14 -13.23
CA GLY A 79 -5.31 10.23 -14.21
C GLY A 79 -3.96 10.70 -14.78
N SER A 80 -3.53 11.95 -14.50
CA SER A 80 -2.22 12.44 -14.96
C SER A 80 -1.06 11.72 -14.27
N ASN A 81 -1.25 11.33 -13.02
CA ASN A 81 -0.30 10.51 -12.26
C ASN A 81 -0.93 9.14 -11.97
N PRO A 82 -0.38 8.04 -12.53
CA PRO A 82 -0.96 6.71 -12.35
C PRO A 82 -0.88 6.19 -10.91
N CYS A 83 -0.03 6.82 -10.05
CA CYS A 83 0.13 6.46 -8.65
C CYS A 83 -0.82 7.20 -7.72
N GLU A 84 -1.67 8.10 -8.22
CA GLU A 84 -2.57 8.92 -7.41
C GLU A 84 -4.03 8.52 -7.62
N ARG A 85 -4.77 8.42 -6.52
CA ARG A 85 -6.20 8.13 -6.49
C ARG A 85 -6.91 9.05 -5.52
N ARG A 86 -8.05 9.58 -5.95
CA ARG A 86 -8.95 10.36 -5.09
C ARG A 86 -9.93 9.44 -4.39
N GLY A 87 -10.17 9.69 -3.12
CA GLY A 87 -11.10 8.94 -2.28
C GLY A 87 -10.44 7.90 -1.39
N TYR A 88 -11.24 7.01 -0.85
CA TYR A 88 -10.79 5.91 0.00
C TYR A 88 -10.41 4.69 -0.83
N ILE A 89 -9.54 3.84 -0.26
CA ILE A 89 -9.32 2.49 -0.78
C ILE A 89 -10.67 1.77 -0.77
N ASN A 90 -11.05 1.24 -1.91
CA ASN A 90 -12.34 0.62 -2.15
C ASN A 90 -12.18 -0.77 -2.78
N ASN A 91 -13.30 -1.43 -3.07
CA ASN A 91 -13.29 -2.76 -3.67
C ASN A 91 -12.56 -2.79 -5.02
N ASP A 92 -12.74 -1.77 -5.86
CA ASP A 92 -12.03 -1.69 -7.16
C ASP A 92 -10.51 -1.61 -6.98
N ALA A 93 -10.04 -0.85 -5.98
CA ALA A 93 -8.62 -0.77 -5.65
C ALA A 93 -8.08 -2.13 -5.18
N VAL A 94 -8.81 -2.83 -4.32
CA VAL A 94 -8.41 -4.15 -3.82
C VAL A 94 -8.36 -5.15 -4.98
N THR A 95 -9.38 -5.23 -5.82
CA THR A 95 -9.43 -6.16 -6.94
C THR A 95 -8.42 -5.83 -8.04
N THR A 96 -8.01 -4.57 -8.16
CA THR A 96 -7.00 -4.13 -9.15
C THR A 96 -5.57 -4.38 -8.67
N PHE A 97 -5.27 -3.95 -7.45
CA PHE A 97 -3.89 -3.90 -6.94
C PHE A 97 -3.52 -5.04 -5.99
N LEU A 98 -4.49 -5.61 -5.30
CA LEU A 98 -4.29 -6.67 -4.31
C LEU A 98 -4.97 -7.97 -4.74
N ARG A 99 -4.85 -8.33 -6.01
CA ARG A 99 -5.49 -9.52 -6.56
C ARG A 99 -5.02 -10.79 -5.82
N ARG A 100 -5.98 -11.61 -5.41
CA ARG A 100 -5.75 -12.84 -4.67
C ARG A 100 -4.75 -13.79 -5.35
N GLU A 101 -4.81 -13.88 -6.66
CA GLU A 101 -3.96 -14.77 -7.47
C GLU A 101 -2.48 -14.38 -7.42
N ILE A 102 -2.19 -13.13 -7.09
CA ILE A 102 -0.82 -12.59 -7.10
C ILE A 102 -0.33 -12.26 -5.69
N CYS A 103 -1.23 -11.82 -4.81
CA CYS A 103 -0.89 -11.39 -3.45
C CYS A 103 -1.01 -12.55 -2.46
N GLN A 104 0.13 -13.12 -2.10
CA GLN A 104 0.20 -14.21 -1.11
C GLN A 104 0.13 -13.69 0.33
N TYR A 105 0.69 -12.50 0.58
CA TYR A 105 0.70 -11.87 1.90
C TYR A 105 0.31 -10.41 1.80
N ILE A 106 -0.58 -10.00 2.68
CA ILE A 106 -1.06 -8.62 2.77
C ILE A 106 -0.92 -8.14 4.21
N GLY A 107 -0.08 -7.13 4.42
CA GLY A 107 0.03 -6.41 5.69
C GLY A 107 -0.97 -5.27 5.74
N VAL A 108 -1.73 -5.17 6.81
CA VAL A 108 -2.65 -4.05 7.07
C VAL A 108 -2.23 -3.35 8.33
N CYS A 109 -2.00 -2.03 8.25
CA CYS A 109 -1.63 -1.22 9.40
C CYS A 109 -2.27 0.16 9.34
N GLY A 110 -2.82 0.61 10.46
CA GLY A 110 -3.48 1.91 10.59
C GLY A 110 -4.41 1.97 11.78
N PRO A 111 -5.18 3.05 11.93
CA PRO A 111 -6.20 3.16 12.97
C PRO A 111 -7.22 2.02 12.88
N GLY A 112 -7.85 1.67 14.03
CA GLY A 112 -8.76 0.53 14.12
C GLY A 112 -9.87 0.51 13.06
N GLY A 113 -10.51 1.64 12.80
CA GLY A 113 -11.53 1.75 11.77
C GLY A 113 -11.02 1.50 10.35
N PHE A 114 -9.76 1.85 10.07
CA PHE A 114 -9.12 1.54 8.80
C PHE A 114 -8.83 0.04 8.66
N THR A 115 -8.24 -0.58 9.69
CA THR A 115 -7.91 -2.01 9.66
C THR A 115 -9.15 -2.89 9.54
N GLU A 116 -10.24 -2.54 10.24
CA GLU A 116 -11.53 -3.23 10.13
C GLU A 116 -12.11 -3.12 8.71
N SER A 117 -12.11 -1.91 8.13
CA SER A 117 -12.60 -1.69 6.77
C SER A 117 -11.78 -2.44 5.73
N MET A 118 -10.46 -2.43 5.86
CA MET A 118 -9.58 -3.16 4.94
C MET A 118 -9.73 -4.67 5.05
N THR A 119 -9.83 -5.20 6.26
CA THR A 119 -10.06 -6.63 6.49
C THR A 119 -11.37 -7.09 5.82
N LYS A 120 -12.43 -6.28 5.95
CA LYS A 120 -13.71 -6.55 5.27
C LYS A 120 -13.58 -6.52 3.76
N LEU A 121 -12.94 -5.48 3.19
CA LEU A 121 -12.74 -5.37 1.73
C LEU A 121 -11.94 -6.56 1.18
N LEU A 122 -10.91 -7.00 1.88
CA LEU A 122 -10.10 -8.15 1.49
C LEU A 122 -10.90 -9.45 1.56
N SER A 123 -11.70 -9.64 2.60
CA SER A 123 -12.61 -10.78 2.73
C SER A 123 -13.64 -10.82 1.60
N ASP A 124 -14.26 -9.67 1.30
CA ASP A 124 -15.25 -9.54 0.22
C ASP A 124 -14.61 -9.79 -1.17
N ALA A 125 -13.33 -9.49 -1.33
CA ALA A 125 -12.55 -9.79 -2.53
C ALA A 125 -12.05 -11.24 -2.62
N GLY A 126 -12.39 -12.08 -1.64
CA GLY A 126 -12.09 -13.52 -1.62
C GLY A 126 -10.73 -13.88 -1.03
N HIS A 127 -10.06 -12.97 -0.32
CA HIS A 127 -8.84 -13.29 0.42
C HIS A 127 -9.16 -14.13 1.66
N HIS A 128 -8.30 -15.11 1.95
CA HIS A 128 -8.36 -15.87 3.21
C HIS A 128 -7.69 -15.04 4.31
N VAL A 129 -8.49 -14.22 5.00
CA VAL A 129 -8.00 -13.23 5.95
C VAL A 129 -7.12 -13.85 7.05
N GLU A 130 -7.51 -15.00 7.58
CA GLU A 130 -6.78 -15.69 8.64
C GLU A 130 -5.40 -16.22 8.20
N GLU A 131 -5.22 -16.51 6.91
CA GLU A 131 -4.01 -17.11 6.37
C GLU A 131 -3.08 -16.11 5.68
N SER A 132 -3.64 -15.12 4.99
CA SER A 132 -2.90 -14.24 4.10
C SER A 132 -2.87 -12.77 4.53
N VAL A 133 -3.66 -12.38 5.53
CA VAL A 133 -3.73 -10.99 6.00
C VAL A 133 -3.19 -10.86 7.41
N HIS A 134 -2.22 -9.99 7.60
CA HIS A 134 -1.62 -9.68 8.89
C HIS A 134 -1.94 -8.23 9.27
N VAL A 135 -2.63 -8.05 10.39
CA VAL A 135 -2.93 -6.74 10.97
C VAL A 135 -1.88 -6.41 12.01
N PHE A 136 -1.22 -5.27 11.85
CA PHE A 136 -0.20 -4.79 12.75
C PHE A 136 -0.77 -3.82 13.80
#